data_edcada9e4be43de50ea3af1a4b641970
#
_entry.id   edcada9e4be43de50ea3af1a4b641970
#
_cell.length_a   1.000
_cell.length_b   1.000
_cell.length_c   1.000
_cell.angle_alpha   90.00
_cell.angle_beta   90.00
_cell.angle_gamma   90.00
#
_symmetry.space_group_name_H-M   'P 1'
#
loop_
_entity.id
_entity.type
_entity.pdbx_description
1 polymer ?
#
loop_
_entity_poly.entity_id
_entity_poly.type
_entity_poly.pdbx_seq_one_letter_code
_entity_poly.pdbx_strand_id
1 'polypeptide(L)'
;AHLDLAWHQYIPNDVGHDEYLQWAEKIGTQPMYTINLGTGTLLDAIHIAEYTNHSGGTYWSDLRRQYGREQPYGVKTWYLGNEMDGPWQIASWEKDPKGYGVLANETSKAMKWVDGSIETAVCGSSSPFMGHFPQWDLEVLQECYNAVDYVSLHHYHTAAPGNYFQLLGGAAYIEDYIETEAALCDFVQAKMRSPRKLMLSFDEYGAMMRPLQGIEHPGWGPYNLYHSHYRFDPNAAYVRHDPDNMVDNRRREVGDMVPALGSASILLAFLRHADRVKIGCMTSGLGALCATDREHVWRTASYYPFHQLMEYGRGQSLQVAVEGDTFDLPAYAVNDTSQYPAKEGLPYVDAAAAYDEKAGALTLFAINRDPAGDTQIQLDVSAFEGYRFVEHLELCAPDMDARNTWEAPDTIAPAVGQSAKEEQGVVTATLKPLSWNVLRFEK
;
A
#
# COMPACT_ATOMS: atom_id res chain seq x y z
N ALA A 1 -20.32 -16.05 -14.37
CA ALA A 1 -20.37 -15.63 -12.95
C ALA A 1 -20.10 -16.83 -12.04
N HIS A 2 -19.49 -16.59 -10.89
CA HIS A 2 -19.28 -17.61 -9.87
C HIS A 2 -19.52 -17.02 -8.47
N LEU A 3 -19.53 -17.87 -7.44
CA LEU A 3 -19.62 -17.44 -6.06
C LEU A 3 -18.20 -17.18 -5.54
N ASP A 4 -17.99 -16.01 -4.98
CA ASP A 4 -16.85 -15.75 -4.10
C ASP A 4 -17.23 -16.20 -2.69
N LEU A 5 -16.64 -17.31 -2.27
CA LEU A 5 -16.97 -17.93 -0.99
C LEU A 5 -16.33 -17.18 0.19
N ALA A 6 -15.22 -16.50 -0.02
CA ALA A 6 -14.52 -15.73 1.01
C ALA A 6 -15.28 -14.43 1.32
N TRP A 7 -15.79 -13.75 0.29
CA TRP A 7 -16.46 -12.46 0.44
C TRP A 7 -17.98 -12.55 0.36
N HIS A 8 -18.54 -13.75 0.21
CA HIS A 8 -19.99 -13.99 0.06
C HIS A 8 -20.62 -13.11 -1.03
N GLN A 9 -19.99 -13.08 -2.20
CA GLN A 9 -20.40 -12.25 -3.31
C GLN A 9 -20.65 -13.07 -4.58
N TYR A 10 -21.51 -12.53 -5.46
CA TYR A 10 -21.60 -13.00 -6.84
C TYR A 10 -20.63 -12.22 -7.69
N ILE A 11 -19.61 -12.87 -8.22
CA ILE A 11 -18.65 -12.28 -9.15
C ILE A 11 -19.13 -12.52 -10.58
N PRO A 12 -19.43 -11.48 -11.37
CA PRO A 12 -19.99 -11.64 -12.73
C PRO A 12 -18.96 -12.17 -13.73
N ASN A 13 -17.66 -11.91 -13.54
CA ASN A 13 -16.59 -12.18 -14.49
C ASN A 13 -16.73 -11.40 -15.80
N ASP A 14 -17.14 -10.15 -15.72
CA ASP A 14 -17.34 -9.27 -16.90
C ASP A 14 -16.01 -8.77 -17.46
N VAL A 15 -14.95 -8.75 -16.63
CA VAL A 15 -13.58 -8.42 -17.02
C VAL A 15 -12.69 -9.62 -16.69
N GLY A 16 -12.01 -10.14 -17.70
CA GLY A 16 -11.08 -11.24 -17.56
C GLY A 16 -9.63 -10.79 -17.61
N HIS A 17 -8.73 -11.76 -17.65
CA HIS A 17 -7.29 -11.55 -17.70
C HIS A 17 -6.86 -10.73 -18.92
N ASP A 18 -7.38 -11.06 -20.08
CA ASP A 18 -7.00 -10.42 -21.34
C ASP A 18 -7.48 -8.96 -21.41
N GLU A 19 -8.74 -8.72 -21.01
CA GLU A 19 -9.32 -7.38 -20.95
C GLU A 19 -8.57 -6.48 -19.95
N TYR A 20 -8.18 -7.03 -18.80
CA TYR A 20 -7.39 -6.30 -17.80
C TYR A 20 -6.02 -5.88 -18.37
N LEU A 21 -5.33 -6.79 -19.05
CA LEU A 21 -4.02 -6.51 -19.63
C LEU A 21 -4.10 -5.49 -20.77
N GLN A 22 -5.14 -5.58 -21.63
CA GLN A 22 -5.39 -4.59 -22.67
C GLN A 22 -5.71 -3.21 -22.07
N TRP A 23 -6.48 -3.18 -21.00
CA TRP A 23 -6.75 -1.93 -20.28
C TRP A 23 -5.47 -1.33 -19.69
N ALA A 24 -4.62 -2.13 -19.05
CA ALA A 24 -3.35 -1.68 -18.50
C ALA A 24 -2.43 -1.07 -19.55
N GLU A 25 -2.32 -1.70 -20.74
CA GLU A 25 -1.58 -1.13 -21.87
C GLU A 25 -2.19 0.21 -22.35
N LYS A 26 -3.52 0.28 -22.43
CA LYS A 26 -4.21 1.48 -22.92
C LYS A 26 -3.98 2.68 -22.02
N ILE A 27 -3.90 2.48 -20.71
CA ILE A 27 -3.63 3.57 -19.75
C ILE A 27 -2.13 3.77 -19.48
N GLY A 28 -1.25 2.94 -20.05
CA GLY A 28 0.20 3.05 -19.91
C GLY A 28 0.74 2.60 -18.56
N THR A 29 0.02 1.72 -17.84
CA THR A 29 0.48 1.16 -16.56
C THR A 29 1.10 -0.22 -16.76
N GLN A 30 2.03 -0.58 -15.86
CA GLN A 30 2.57 -1.93 -15.81
C GLN A 30 1.69 -2.80 -14.89
N PRO A 31 1.12 -3.90 -15.39
CA PRO A 31 0.32 -4.77 -14.56
C PRO A 31 1.19 -5.58 -13.62
N MET A 32 0.71 -5.77 -12.39
CA MET A 32 1.16 -6.79 -11.45
C MET A 32 0.04 -7.82 -11.32
N TYR A 33 0.39 -9.09 -11.32
CA TYR A 33 -0.60 -10.15 -11.41
C TYR A 33 -0.47 -11.18 -10.28
N THR A 34 -1.57 -11.46 -9.60
CA THR A 34 -1.63 -12.42 -8.51
C THR A 34 -2.10 -13.78 -8.99
N ILE A 35 -1.32 -14.82 -8.71
CA ILE A 35 -1.65 -16.21 -9.00
C ILE A 35 -2.47 -16.79 -7.85
N ASN A 36 -3.54 -17.51 -8.19
CA ASN A 36 -4.29 -18.27 -7.20
C ASN A 36 -3.50 -19.51 -6.77
N LEU A 37 -2.86 -19.49 -5.61
CA LEU A 37 -2.21 -20.65 -4.98
C LEU A 37 -2.99 -21.22 -3.79
N GLY A 38 -4.19 -20.72 -3.53
CA GLY A 38 -5.11 -21.32 -2.56
C GLY A 38 -5.81 -22.53 -3.17
N THR A 39 -6.68 -22.27 -4.14
CA THR A 39 -7.47 -23.33 -4.84
C THR A 39 -6.91 -23.73 -6.21
N GLY A 40 -6.01 -22.91 -6.77
CA GLY A 40 -5.31 -23.21 -8.02
C GLY A 40 -4.08 -24.10 -7.82
N THR A 41 -3.47 -24.45 -8.93
CA THR A 41 -2.32 -25.36 -8.98
C THR A 41 -1.09 -24.70 -9.59
N LEU A 42 0.08 -25.31 -9.41
CA LEU A 42 1.31 -24.91 -10.09
C LEU A 42 1.14 -24.94 -11.62
N LEU A 43 0.35 -25.86 -12.16
CA LEU A 43 0.08 -25.90 -13.61
C LEU A 43 -0.74 -24.70 -14.07
N ASP A 44 -1.70 -24.23 -13.27
CA ASP A 44 -2.47 -23.03 -13.59
C ASP A 44 -1.56 -21.79 -13.67
N ALA A 45 -0.58 -21.69 -12.76
CA ALA A 45 0.43 -20.64 -12.78
C ALA A 45 1.32 -20.69 -14.04
N ILE A 46 1.73 -21.88 -14.46
CA ILE A 46 2.47 -22.06 -15.72
C ILE A 46 1.62 -21.66 -16.92
N HIS A 47 0.37 -22.13 -16.98
CA HIS A 47 -0.53 -21.88 -18.08
C HIS A 47 -0.82 -20.38 -18.28
N ILE A 48 -1.05 -19.64 -17.19
CA ILE A 48 -1.27 -18.21 -17.29
C ILE A 48 0.02 -17.46 -17.65
N ALA A 49 1.18 -17.90 -17.19
CA ALA A 49 2.47 -17.34 -17.61
C ALA A 49 2.75 -17.60 -19.10
N GLU A 50 2.44 -18.81 -19.61
CA GLU A 50 2.54 -19.09 -21.04
C GLU A 50 1.59 -18.22 -21.87
N TYR A 51 0.32 -18.12 -21.46
CA TYR A 51 -0.65 -17.24 -22.14
C TYR A 51 -0.13 -15.81 -22.23
N THR A 52 0.39 -15.31 -21.11
CA THR A 52 0.74 -13.90 -20.96
C THR A 52 2.08 -13.53 -21.56
N ASN A 53 3.10 -14.36 -21.37
CA ASN A 53 4.49 -13.99 -21.65
C ASN A 53 5.18 -14.83 -22.73
N HIS A 54 4.68 -16.03 -23.06
CA HIS A 54 5.34 -16.86 -24.08
C HIS A 54 5.02 -16.39 -25.51
N SER A 55 6.01 -16.44 -26.40
CA SER A 55 5.89 -15.87 -27.75
C SER A 55 4.90 -16.62 -28.64
N GLY A 56 4.82 -17.95 -28.55
CA GLY A 56 3.93 -18.77 -29.36
C GLY A 56 4.42 -20.22 -29.45
N GLY A 57 3.60 -21.09 -30.08
CA GLY A 57 3.94 -22.50 -30.30
C GLY A 57 3.56 -23.42 -29.13
N THR A 58 2.86 -22.90 -28.13
CA THR A 58 2.22 -23.68 -27.06
C THR A 58 0.71 -23.43 -27.08
N TYR A 59 -0.07 -24.35 -26.48
CA TYR A 59 -1.52 -24.23 -26.47
C TYR A 59 -1.98 -22.86 -25.93
N TRP A 60 -1.43 -22.41 -24.80
CA TRP A 60 -1.88 -21.18 -24.14
C TRP A 60 -1.39 -19.92 -24.86
N SER A 61 -0.17 -19.89 -25.34
CA SER A 61 0.34 -18.77 -26.12
C SER A 61 -0.38 -18.63 -27.48
N ASP A 62 -0.72 -19.74 -28.11
CA ASP A 62 -1.47 -19.74 -29.36
C ASP A 62 -2.95 -19.40 -29.14
N LEU A 63 -3.54 -19.72 -27.96
CA LEU A 63 -4.87 -19.26 -27.57
C LEU A 63 -4.93 -17.72 -27.47
N ARG A 64 -3.94 -17.08 -26.84
CA ARG A 64 -3.83 -15.60 -26.84
C ARG A 64 -3.83 -15.05 -28.27
N ARG A 65 -3.07 -15.67 -29.18
CA ARG A 65 -3.00 -15.26 -30.58
C ARG A 65 -4.34 -15.43 -31.29
N GLN A 66 -5.08 -16.51 -31.00
CA GLN A 66 -6.44 -16.71 -31.52
C GLN A 66 -7.42 -15.63 -31.04
N TYR A 67 -7.23 -15.10 -29.83
CA TYR A 67 -8.01 -13.95 -29.31
C TYR A 67 -7.55 -12.60 -29.88
N GLY A 68 -6.61 -12.59 -30.83
CA GLY A 68 -6.21 -11.40 -31.57
C GLY A 68 -4.95 -10.71 -31.04
N ARG A 69 -4.33 -11.25 -29.99
CA ARG A 69 -3.09 -10.70 -29.45
C ARG A 69 -1.87 -11.52 -29.89
N GLU A 70 -1.19 -11.04 -30.93
CA GLU A 70 -0.01 -11.72 -31.50
C GLU A 70 1.19 -11.70 -30.54
N GLN A 71 1.52 -10.53 -30.00
CA GLN A 71 2.69 -10.36 -29.12
C GLN A 71 2.36 -10.67 -27.65
N PRO A 72 3.31 -11.19 -26.86
CA PRO A 72 3.17 -11.31 -25.43
C PRO A 72 2.86 -9.97 -24.77
N TYR A 73 2.15 -10.01 -23.64
CA TYR A 73 1.94 -8.83 -22.77
C TYR A 73 3.20 -8.45 -21.99
N GLY A 74 4.03 -9.43 -21.66
CA GLY A 74 5.31 -9.22 -20.97
C GLY A 74 5.15 -8.73 -19.52
N VAL A 75 4.17 -9.28 -18.80
CA VAL A 75 3.97 -8.97 -17.36
C VAL A 75 5.22 -9.35 -16.57
N LYS A 76 5.75 -8.41 -15.78
CA LYS A 76 7.03 -8.58 -15.08
C LYS A 76 6.87 -9.06 -13.65
N THR A 77 5.89 -8.53 -12.92
CA THR A 77 5.74 -8.78 -11.47
C THR A 77 4.54 -9.69 -11.21
N TRP A 78 4.80 -10.79 -10.50
CA TRP A 78 3.81 -11.82 -10.22
C TRP A 78 3.79 -12.15 -8.72
N TYR A 79 2.60 -12.17 -8.14
CA TYR A 79 2.39 -12.51 -6.75
C TYR A 79 1.94 -13.97 -6.60
N LEU A 80 2.57 -14.67 -5.70
CA LEU A 80 2.38 -16.11 -5.48
C LEU A 80 1.28 -16.38 -4.44
N GLY A 81 0.08 -15.91 -4.71
CA GLY A 81 -1.06 -15.92 -3.81
C GLY A 81 -1.35 -14.55 -3.22
N ASN A 82 -2.39 -14.49 -2.38
CA ASN A 82 -2.81 -13.30 -1.64
C ASN A 82 -3.16 -13.68 -0.21
N GLU A 83 -2.54 -13.04 0.79
CA GLU A 83 -2.84 -13.28 2.21
C GLU A 83 -2.87 -14.77 2.58
N MET A 84 -1.85 -15.50 2.17
CA MET A 84 -1.84 -16.96 2.31
C MET A 84 -1.75 -17.42 3.76
N ASP A 85 -1.40 -16.53 4.67
CA ASP A 85 -1.42 -16.70 6.13
C ASP A 85 -2.81 -16.45 6.75
N GLY A 86 -3.73 -15.87 5.99
CA GLY A 86 -5.01 -15.38 6.50
C GLY A 86 -6.05 -16.49 6.68
N PRO A 87 -6.63 -16.68 7.88
CA PRO A 87 -7.68 -17.68 8.10
C PRO A 87 -8.98 -17.40 7.36
N TRP A 88 -9.15 -16.19 6.83
CA TRP A 88 -10.29 -15.78 5.98
C TRP A 88 -10.17 -16.24 4.54
N GLN A 89 -8.99 -16.63 4.09
CA GLN A 89 -8.79 -17.13 2.74
C GLN A 89 -9.22 -18.59 2.62
N ILE A 90 -9.74 -18.95 1.44
CA ILE A 90 -10.04 -20.36 1.12
C ILE A 90 -8.73 -21.06 0.80
N ALA A 91 -8.54 -22.24 1.39
CA ALA A 91 -7.29 -22.99 1.33
C ALA A 91 -6.10 -22.18 1.88
N SER A 92 -6.32 -21.52 3.02
CA SER A 92 -5.29 -20.83 3.77
C SER A 92 -4.15 -21.75 4.18
N TRP A 93 -2.95 -21.19 4.20
CA TRP A 93 -1.73 -21.83 4.67
C TRP A 93 -1.33 -21.36 6.08
N GLU A 94 -2.25 -20.78 6.84
CA GLU A 94 -2.02 -20.29 8.22
C GLU A 94 -1.30 -21.34 9.08
N LYS A 95 -1.69 -22.61 8.94
CA LYS A 95 -1.18 -23.72 9.75
C LYS A 95 0.00 -24.47 9.14
N ASP A 96 0.37 -24.16 7.90
CA ASP A 96 1.48 -24.82 7.20
C ASP A 96 2.30 -23.83 6.37
N PRO A 97 3.00 -22.87 7.02
CA PRO A 97 3.86 -21.92 6.34
C PRO A 97 4.94 -22.58 5.49
N LYS A 98 5.48 -23.68 5.97
CA LYS A 98 6.51 -24.44 5.26
C LYS A 98 5.98 -25.05 3.96
N GLY A 99 4.77 -25.63 3.99
CA GLY A 99 4.11 -26.16 2.80
C GLY A 99 3.87 -25.07 1.75
N TYR A 100 3.42 -23.89 2.19
CA TYR A 100 3.28 -22.74 1.31
C TYR A 100 4.63 -22.29 0.73
N GLY A 101 5.67 -22.20 1.54
CA GLY A 101 7.02 -21.81 1.09
C GLY A 101 7.55 -22.76 0.01
N VAL A 102 7.34 -24.08 0.17
CA VAL A 102 7.71 -25.09 -0.85
C VAL A 102 6.90 -24.89 -2.14
N LEU A 103 5.58 -24.67 -2.04
CA LEU A 103 4.73 -24.40 -3.19
C LEU A 103 5.17 -23.12 -3.93
N ALA A 104 5.42 -22.04 -3.20
CA ALA A 104 5.89 -20.77 -3.76
C ALA A 104 7.25 -20.92 -4.47
N ASN A 105 8.19 -21.65 -3.87
CA ASN A 105 9.48 -21.96 -4.49
C ASN A 105 9.33 -22.67 -5.83
N GLU A 106 8.55 -23.74 -5.88
CA GLU A 106 8.37 -24.52 -7.10
C GLU A 106 7.59 -23.75 -8.16
N THR A 107 6.59 -22.96 -7.75
CA THR A 107 5.80 -22.13 -8.66
C THR A 107 6.66 -21.02 -9.26
N SER A 108 7.41 -20.27 -8.46
CA SER A 108 8.32 -19.23 -8.93
C SER A 108 9.33 -19.77 -9.93
N LYS A 109 9.96 -20.89 -9.58
CA LYS A 109 10.95 -21.57 -10.43
C LYS A 109 10.33 -21.96 -11.78
N ALA A 110 9.16 -22.58 -11.77
CA ALA A 110 8.49 -23.03 -12.98
C ALA A 110 8.06 -21.85 -13.88
N MET A 111 7.51 -20.78 -13.31
CA MET A 111 7.15 -19.58 -14.06
C MET A 111 8.37 -18.89 -14.66
N LYS A 112 9.49 -18.82 -13.92
CA LYS A 112 10.76 -18.26 -14.42
C LYS A 112 11.39 -19.13 -15.52
N TRP A 113 11.03 -20.39 -15.63
CA TRP A 113 11.42 -21.22 -16.79
C TRP A 113 10.57 -20.94 -18.03
N VAL A 114 9.36 -20.42 -17.86
CA VAL A 114 8.55 -19.90 -19.00
C VAL A 114 9.12 -18.57 -19.48
N ASP A 115 9.40 -17.65 -18.54
CA ASP A 115 10.01 -16.34 -18.83
C ASP A 115 10.99 -15.95 -17.71
N GLY A 116 12.28 -16.06 -17.98
CA GLY A 116 13.35 -15.76 -17.03
C GLY A 116 13.48 -14.28 -16.65
N SER A 117 12.71 -13.40 -17.27
CA SER A 117 12.72 -11.96 -17.00
C SER A 117 11.70 -11.50 -15.95
N ILE A 118 10.85 -12.41 -15.45
CA ILE A 118 9.84 -12.08 -14.44
C ILE A 118 10.42 -12.03 -13.03
N GLU A 119 9.75 -11.26 -12.19
CA GLU A 119 10.00 -11.16 -10.76
C GLU A 119 8.78 -11.69 -10.01
N THR A 120 9.02 -12.35 -8.87
CA THR A 120 7.96 -12.96 -8.08
C THR A 120 7.97 -12.46 -6.65
N ALA A 121 6.79 -12.23 -6.09
CA ALA A 121 6.58 -11.88 -4.69
C ALA A 121 5.92 -13.05 -3.95
N VAL A 122 6.53 -13.48 -2.84
CA VAL A 122 5.92 -14.45 -1.93
C VAL A 122 5.14 -13.72 -0.85
N CYS A 123 3.99 -14.24 -0.40
CA CYS A 123 3.27 -13.65 0.71
C CYS A 123 4.09 -13.76 2.01
N GLY A 124 4.26 -12.65 2.69
CA GLY A 124 4.52 -12.57 4.12
C GLY A 124 3.22 -12.47 4.89
N SER A 125 3.29 -12.09 6.15
CA SER A 125 2.10 -11.92 7.00
C SER A 125 1.22 -10.77 6.51
N SER A 126 -0.10 -10.97 6.57
CA SER A 126 -1.11 -9.99 6.15
C SER A 126 -1.20 -8.77 7.09
N SER A 127 -0.51 -8.81 8.21
CA SER A 127 -0.41 -7.71 9.18
C SER A 127 0.68 -8.00 10.20
N PRO A 128 1.37 -6.98 10.75
CA PRO A 128 2.32 -7.16 11.84
C PRO A 128 1.66 -7.64 13.15
N PHE A 129 0.33 -7.61 13.22
CA PHE A 129 -0.45 -8.04 14.38
C PHE A 129 -1.02 -9.46 14.27
N MET A 130 -0.66 -10.21 13.21
CA MET A 130 -0.97 -11.62 13.13
C MET A 130 -0.26 -12.38 14.26
N GLY A 131 -1.00 -13.26 14.95
CA GLY A 131 -0.46 -13.96 16.11
C GLY A 131 0.72 -14.90 15.78
N HIS A 132 0.95 -15.18 14.51
CA HIS A 132 2.05 -16.02 14.02
C HIS A 132 3.22 -15.20 13.44
N PHE A 133 3.05 -13.89 13.25
CA PHE A 133 4.14 -13.00 12.83
C PHE A 133 5.19 -12.84 13.96
N PRO A 134 6.51 -12.85 13.68
CA PRO A 134 7.18 -13.04 12.39
C PRO A 134 7.57 -14.51 12.08
N GLN A 135 7.14 -15.47 12.89
CA GLN A 135 7.56 -16.87 12.77
C GLN A 135 7.07 -17.52 11.47
N TRP A 136 5.84 -17.19 11.04
CA TRP A 136 5.26 -17.70 9.80
C TRP A 136 6.11 -17.30 8.59
N ASP A 137 6.51 -16.02 8.53
CA ASP A 137 7.32 -15.46 7.45
C ASP A 137 8.71 -16.11 7.42
N LEU A 138 9.32 -16.34 8.60
CA LEU A 138 10.59 -17.06 8.72
C LEU A 138 10.51 -18.45 8.09
N GLU A 139 9.46 -19.20 8.37
CA GLU A 139 9.31 -20.56 7.87
C GLU A 139 9.08 -20.58 6.35
N VAL A 140 8.29 -19.66 5.82
CA VAL A 140 8.08 -19.49 4.37
C VAL A 140 9.40 -19.14 3.67
N LEU A 141 10.10 -18.13 4.16
CA LEU A 141 11.32 -17.64 3.53
C LEU A 141 12.44 -18.68 3.54
N GLN A 142 12.52 -19.53 4.56
CA GLN A 142 13.51 -20.60 4.57
C GLN A 142 13.34 -21.61 3.43
N GLU A 143 12.15 -21.77 2.87
CA GLU A 143 11.89 -22.68 1.76
C GLU A 143 12.04 -22.03 0.38
N CYS A 144 11.74 -20.72 0.24
CA CYS A 144 11.64 -20.08 -1.08
C CYS A 144 12.62 -18.93 -1.35
N TYR A 145 13.46 -18.54 -0.39
CA TYR A 145 14.32 -17.33 -0.45
C TYR A 145 15.05 -17.15 -1.78
N ASN A 146 15.64 -18.21 -2.32
CA ASN A 146 16.44 -18.15 -3.54
C ASN A 146 15.62 -18.14 -4.83
N ALA A 147 14.32 -18.36 -4.76
CA ALA A 147 13.44 -18.41 -5.92
C ALA A 147 12.67 -17.12 -6.15
N VAL A 148 12.38 -16.36 -5.08
CA VAL A 148 11.54 -15.16 -5.12
C VAL A 148 12.37 -13.88 -5.09
N ASP A 149 11.75 -12.73 -5.37
CA ASP A 149 12.40 -11.43 -5.48
C ASP A 149 11.89 -10.44 -4.42
N TYR A 150 10.62 -10.59 -4.02
CA TYR A 150 9.95 -9.74 -3.04
C TYR A 150 9.21 -10.56 -1.99
N VAL A 151 8.98 -9.92 -0.84
CA VAL A 151 7.99 -10.35 0.17
C VAL A 151 6.82 -9.39 0.09
N SER A 152 5.61 -9.92 -0.12
CA SER A 152 4.36 -9.18 -0.14
C SER A 152 3.84 -9.00 1.28
N LEU A 153 3.59 -7.78 1.69
CA LEU A 153 3.16 -7.37 3.02
C LEU A 153 1.94 -6.48 2.94
N HIS A 154 1.00 -6.63 3.87
CA HIS A 154 -0.19 -5.82 3.96
C HIS A 154 -0.30 -5.09 5.29
N HIS A 155 -0.90 -3.91 5.28
CA HIS A 155 -1.26 -3.22 6.53
C HIS A 155 -2.39 -2.21 6.32
N TYR A 156 -3.49 -2.44 7.02
CA TYR A 156 -4.60 -1.49 7.10
C TYR A 156 -4.61 -0.84 8.47
N HIS A 157 -4.16 0.41 8.52
CA HIS A 157 -4.18 1.18 9.76
C HIS A 157 -5.58 1.74 10.01
N THR A 158 -6.12 1.45 11.20
CA THR A 158 -7.49 1.81 11.52
C THR A 158 -7.57 2.53 12.87
N ALA A 159 -8.34 3.61 12.93
CA ALA A 159 -8.68 4.31 14.16
C ALA A 159 -10.17 4.58 14.24
N ALA A 160 -10.71 4.73 15.45
CA ALA A 160 -12.09 5.17 15.65
C ALA A 160 -12.25 6.65 15.28
N PRO A 161 -13.44 7.07 14.79
CA PRO A 161 -13.74 8.48 14.55
C PRO A 161 -13.43 9.33 15.78
N GLY A 162 -12.75 10.46 15.57
CA GLY A 162 -12.27 11.35 16.64
C GLY A 162 -10.89 11.01 17.21
N ASN A 163 -10.35 9.82 16.97
CA ASN A 163 -9.01 9.41 17.44
C ASN A 163 -7.95 9.73 16.38
N TYR A 164 -7.81 10.99 16.01
CA TYR A 164 -6.93 11.44 14.92
C TYR A 164 -5.47 11.04 15.14
N PHE A 165 -4.94 11.20 16.36
CA PHE A 165 -3.55 10.85 16.65
C PHE A 165 -3.26 9.37 16.45
N GLN A 166 -4.22 8.47 16.74
CA GLN A 166 -4.06 7.05 16.46
C GLN A 166 -3.84 6.82 14.97
N LEU A 167 -4.64 7.48 14.11
CA LEU A 167 -4.48 7.31 12.67
C LEU A 167 -3.19 7.96 12.16
N LEU A 168 -2.89 9.17 12.60
CA LEU A 168 -1.73 9.94 12.13
C LEU A 168 -0.39 9.39 12.64
N GLY A 169 -0.39 8.68 13.77
CA GLY A 169 0.79 7.98 14.29
C GLY A 169 1.00 6.58 13.70
N GLY A 170 0.12 6.14 12.81
CA GLY A 170 0.12 4.78 12.26
C GLY A 170 1.40 4.38 11.53
N ALA A 171 2.09 5.33 10.93
CA ALA A 171 3.36 5.08 10.25
C ALA A 171 4.41 4.41 11.15
N ALA A 172 4.43 4.73 12.45
CA ALA A 172 5.37 4.13 13.39
C ALA A 172 5.24 2.60 13.53
N TYR A 173 4.04 2.06 13.33
CA TYR A 173 3.83 0.61 13.32
C TYR A 173 4.23 -0.04 12.00
N ILE A 174 4.11 0.69 10.89
CA ILE A 174 4.61 0.24 9.59
C ILE A 174 6.13 0.24 9.57
N GLU A 175 6.78 1.21 10.17
CA GLU A 175 8.25 1.23 10.30
C GLU A 175 8.75 0.03 11.09
N ASP A 176 8.14 -0.27 12.26
CA ASP A 176 8.47 -1.49 13.02
C ASP A 176 8.30 -2.76 12.16
N TYR A 177 7.25 -2.80 11.34
CA TYR A 177 6.99 -3.94 10.46
C TYR A 177 8.05 -4.07 9.37
N ILE A 178 8.38 -2.97 8.69
CA ILE A 178 9.43 -2.93 7.67
C ILE A 178 10.77 -3.37 8.26
N GLU A 179 11.15 -2.83 9.42
CA GLU A 179 12.42 -3.15 10.07
C GLU A 179 12.49 -4.61 10.50
N THR A 180 11.40 -5.14 11.07
CA THR A 180 11.33 -6.54 11.49
C THR A 180 11.45 -7.47 10.28
N GLU A 181 10.68 -7.23 9.21
CA GLU A 181 10.70 -8.06 8.03
C GLU A 181 12.01 -7.95 7.26
N ALA A 182 12.59 -6.75 7.20
CA ALA A 182 13.92 -6.54 6.62
C ALA A 182 15.01 -7.33 7.35
N ALA A 183 14.98 -7.29 8.70
CA ALA A 183 15.92 -8.06 9.53
C ALA A 183 15.72 -9.56 9.37
N LEU A 184 14.47 -10.01 9.23
CA LEU A 184 14.13 -11.41 8.98
C LEU A 184 14.69 -11.88 7.63
N CYS A 185 14.47 -11.12 6.57
CA CYS A 185 15.03 -11.39 5.25
C CYS A 185 16.56 -11.47 5.29
N ASP A 186 17.23 -10.55 5.99
CA ASP A 186 18.70 -10.51 6.11
C ASP A 186 19.22 -11.70 6.92
N PHE A 187 18.48 -12.13 7.96
CA PHE A 187 18.80 -13.35 8.70
C PHE A 187 18.74 -14.61 7.81
N VAL A 188 17.66 -14.76 7.03
CA VAL A 188 17.51 -15.90 6.12
C VAL A 188 18.55 -15.86 5.02
N GLN A 189 18.85 -14.67 4.47
CA GLN A 189 19.94 -14.47 3.51
C GLN A 189 21.27 -15.02 4.04
N ALA A 190 21.63 -14.60 5.24
CA ALA A 190 22.89 -15.03 5.87
C ALA A 190 22.92 -16.54 6.16
N LYS A 191 21.82 -17.09 6.68
CA LYS A 191 21.65 -18.52 6.96
C LYS A 191 21.85 -19.36 5.70
N MET A 192 21.27 -18.94 4.59
CA MET A 192 21.34 -19.62 3.30
C MET A 192 22.62 -19.29 2.51
N ARG A 193 23.39 -18.31 2.96
CA ARG A 193 24.54 -17.75 2.23
C ARG A 193 24.15 -17.29 0.82
N SER A 194 22.95 -16.71 0.70
CA SER A 194 22.42 -16.25 -0.58
C SER A 194 23.09 -14.93 -0.99
N PRO A 195 23.47 -14.76 -2.26
CA PRO A 195 23.93 -13.45 -2.77
C PRO A 195 22.77 -12.50 -3.04
N ARG A 196 21.52 -12.98 -3.01
CA ARG A 196 20.32 -12.21 -3.30
C ARG A 196 19.86 -11.47 -2.05
N LYS A 197 19.36 -10.26 -2.23
CA LYS A 197 18.67 -9.49 -1.19
C LYS A 197 17.21 -9.36 -1.59
N LEU A 198 16.31 -9.89 -0.77
CA LEU A 198 14.87 -9.73 -1.01
C LEU A 198 14.46 -8.31 -0.68
N MET A 199 13.55 -7.78 -1.49
CA MET A 199 12.92 -6.49 -1.30
C MET A 199 11.50 -6.67 -0.78
N LEU A 200 10.90 -5.59 -0.29
CA LEU A 200 9.55 -5.60 0.27
C LEU A 200 8.56 -4.95 -0.70
N SER A 201 7.40 -5.55 -0.80
CA SER A 201 6.23 -5.04 -1.52
C SER A 201 5.09 -4.85 -0.54
N PHE A 202 4.69 -3.61 -0.31
CA PHE A 202 3.41 -3.31 0.33
C PHE A 202 2.34 -3.16 -0.75
N ASP A 203 1.87 -4.29 -1.25
CA ASP A 203 0.89 -4.33 -2.34
C ASP A 203 -0.54 -4.11 -1.88
N GLU A 204 -0.78 -4.14 -0.54
CA GLU A 204 -2.00 -3.62 0.05
C GLU A 204 -1.68 -2.77 1.28
N TYR A 205 -2.11 -1.53 1.26
CA TYR A 205 -2.09 -0.67 2.44
C TYR A 205 -3.19 0.39 2.38
N GLY A 206 -3.53 0.92 3.56
CA GLY A 206 -4.47 2.02 3.68
C GLY A 206 -4.60 2.52 5.11
N ALA A 207 -5.06 3.76 5.26
CA ALA A 207 -5.42 4.34 6.54
C ALA A 207 -6.90 4.74 6.54
N MET A 208 -7.65 4.33 7.56
CA MET A 208 -9.09 4.58 7.59
C MET A 208 -9.60 4.85 8.99
N MET A 209 -10.57 5.74 9.07
CA MET A 209 -11.35 5.95 10.29
C MET A 209 -12.68 5.23 10.15
N ARG A 210 -12.97 4.37 11.12
CA ARG A 210 -14.24 3.63 11.16
C ARG A 210 -14.57 3.20 12.59
N PRO A 211 -15.84 2.99 12.93
CA PRO A 211 -16.19 2.42 14.23
C PRO A 211 -15.46 1.09 14.45
N LEU A 212 -14.78 0.95 15.59
CA LEU A 212 -13.97 -0.24 15.89
C LEU A 212 -14.80 -1.42 16.42
N GLN A 213 -16.07 -1.18 16.78
CA GLN A 213 -16.98 -2.22 17.25
C GLN A 213 -18.03 -2.53 16.20
N GLY A 214 -18.28 -3.83 15.98
CA GLY A 214 -19.43 -4.30 15.19
C GLY A 214 -19.32 -4.00 13.70
N ILE A 215 -18.14 -4.18 13.10
CA ILE A 215 -18.07 -4.25 11.65
C ILE A 215 -18.77 -5.54 11.25
N GLU A 216 -20.08 -5.45 11.10
CA GLU A 216 -20.86 -6.50 10.48
C GLU A 216 -20.62 -6.41 8.98
N HIS A 217 -19.79 -7.28 8.47
CA HIS A 217 -19.77 -7.52 7.04
C HIS A 217 -21.06 -8.30 6.68
N PRO A 218 -21.85 -7.89 5.68
CA PRO A 218 -22.95 -8.72 5.21
C PRO A 218 -22.42 -10.11 4.86
N GLY A 219 -22.85 -11.12 5.57
CA GLY A 219 -22.39 -12.49 5.37
C GLY A 219 -21.30 -12.98 6.30
N TRP A 220 -20.74 -12.11 7.10
CA TRP A 220 -19.77 -12.46 8.11
C TRP A 220 -20.34 -12.03 9.44
N GLY A 221 -20.39 -12.89 10.41
CA GLY A 221 -20.66 -12.51 11.78
C GLY A 221 -19.67 -11.46 12.28
N PRO A 222 -19.63 -11.11 13.58
CA PRO A 222 -18.66 -10.14 14.07
C PRO A 222 -17.27 -10.50 13.57
N TYR A 223 -16.77 -9.62 12.70
CA TYR A 223 -15.59 -9.85 11.89
C TYR A 223 -14.36 -9.85 12.76
N ASN A 224 -13.82 -11.00 13.03
CA ASN A 224 -12.58 -11.16 13.74
C ASN A 224 -11.49 -11.58 12.75
N LEU A 225 -10.93 -10.59 12.05
CA LEU A 225 -9.92 -10.73 11.00
C LEU A 225 -8.71 -11.57 11.42
N TYR A 226 -8.44 -11.65 12.73
CA TYR A 226 -7.14 -12.11 13.23
C TYR A 226 -7.25 -13.32 14.15
N HIS A 227 -8.42 -13.94 14.23
CA HIS A 227 -8.58 -15.16 14.99
C HIS A 227 -8.57 -16.40 14.09
N SER A 228 -7.77 -17.38 14.48
CA SER A 228 -7.84 -18.76 14.00
C SER A 228 -9.21 -19.44 14.20
N HIS A 229 -10.19 -18.72 14.71
CA HIS A 229 -11.57 -19.13 14.96
C HIS A 229 -12.56 -18.37 14.09
N TYR A 230 -12.21 -18.12 12.87
CA TYR A 230 -13.14 -17.63 11.87
C TYR A 230 -14.44 -18.44 11.89
N ARG A 231 -15.53 -17.78 12.24
CA ARG A 231 -16.87 -18.41 12.23
C ARG A 231 -17.53 -18.09 10.91
N PHE A 232 -17.48 -19.05 10.03
CA PHE A 232 -18.31 -19.04 8.84
C PHE A 232 -19.80 -19.07 9.27
N ASP A 233 -20.59 -18.12 8.79
CA ASP A 233 -22.05 -18.20 8.88
C ASP A 233 -22.60 -18.88 7.61
N PRO A 234 -22.99 -20.15 7.70
CA PRO A 234 -23.50 -20.87 6.53
C PRO A 234 -24.85 -20.32 6.02
N ASN A 235 -25.49 -19.44 6.78
CA ASN A 235 -26.76 -18.81 6.41
C ASN A 235 -26.59 -17.40 5.85
N ALA A 236 -25.36 -16.91 5.78
CA ALA A 236 -25.10 -15.59 5.21
C ALA A 236 -25.53 -15.52 3.75
N ALA A 237 -26.30 -14.48 3.43
CA ALA A 237 -26.75 -14.26 2.06
C ALA A 237 -25.61 -13.79 1.16
N TYR A 238 -25.51 -14.37 -0.04
CA TYR A 238 -24.61 -13.84 -1.06
C TYR A 238 -25.10 -12.51 -1.58
N VAL A 239 -24.24 -11.51 -1.57
CA VAL A 239 -24.55 -10.16 -2.03
C VAL A 239 -24.18 -10.04 -3.51
N ARG A 240 -25.09 -9.50 -4.32
CA ARG A 240 -24.74 -9.05 -5.66
C ARG A 240 -24.15 -7.66 -5.56
N HIS A 241 -23.02 -7.47 -6.21
CA HIS A 241 -22.46 -6.14 -6.37
C HIS A 241 -23.50 -5.28 -7.10
N ASP A 242 -23.96 -4.22 -6.45
CA ASP A 242 -24.85 -3.25 -7.04
C ASP A 242 -24.01 -2.13 -7.67
N PRO A 243 -23.92 -2.06 -9.00
CA PRO A 243 -23.17 -1.01 -9.67
C PRO A 243 -23.78 0.39 -9.40
N ASP A 244 -25.03 0.46 -8.91
CA ASP A 244 -25.66 1.71 -8.51
C ASP A 244 -25.24 2.17 -7.11
N ASN A 245 -24.63 1.28 -6.32
CA ASN A 245 -24.18 1.55 -4.96
C ASN A 245 -22.65 1.51 -4.83
N MET A 246 -21.94 1.87 -5.90
CA MET A 246 -20.48 1.92 -5.91
C MET A 246 -19.89 3.06 -5.07
N VAL A 247 -20.72 4.00 -4.64
CA VAL A 247 -20.32 4.98 -3.64
C VAL A 247 -20.19 4.26 -2.31
N ASP A 248 -18.99 4.04 -1.86
CA ASP A 248 -18.74 3.48 -0.53
C ASP A 248 -19.35 4.40 0.52
N ASN A 249 -20.59 4.09 0.93
CA ASN A 249 -21.32 4.84 1.94
C ASN A 249 -20.57 4.90 3.28
N ARG A 250 -19.60 4.00 3.51
CA ARG A 250 -18.73 3.99 4.68
C ARG A 250 -17.78 5.17 4.75
N ARG A 251 -17.51 5.85 3.60
CA ARG A 251 -16.71 7.08 3.53
C ARG A 251 -17.51 8.34 3.88
N ARG A 252 -18.83 8.25 4.07
CA ARG A 252 -19.69 9.41 4.29
C ARG A 252 -19.66 9.95 5.71
N GLU A 253 -19.11 9.21 6.67
CA GLU A 253 -19.16 9.57 8.09
C GLU A 253 -17.97 10.41 8.56
N VAL A 254 -16.90 10.53 7.77
CA VAL A 254 -15.67 11.22 8.16
C VAL A 254 -15.18 12.08 6.99
N GLY A 255 -14.64 13.25 7.26
CA GLY A 255 -13.96 14.08 6.27
C GLY A 255 -12.75 13.39 5.65
N ASP A 256 -12.34 13.83 4.48
CA ASP A 256 -11.31 13.15 3.68
C ASP A 256 -9.86 13.43 4.15
N MET A 257 -9.63 14.51 4.90
CA MET A 257 -8.26 15.00 5.17
C MET A 257 -7.48 14.07 6.10
N VAL A 258 -8.05 13.64 7.22
CA VAL A 258 -7.31 12.81 8.20
C VAL A 258 -6.95 11.43 7.65
N PRO A 259 -7.85 10.71 6.96
CA PRO A 259 -7.48 9.49 6.23
C PRO A 259 -6.40 9.71 5.16
N ALA A 260 -6.44 10.85 4.47
CA ALA A 260 -5.41 11.20 3.49
C ALA A 260 -4.04 11.39 4.14
N LEU A 261 -3.96 12.10 5.28
CA LEU A 261 -2.72 12.26 6.04
C LEU A 261 -2.23 10.95 6.65
N GLY A 262 -3.14 10.10 7.13
CA GLY A 262 -2.78 8.75 7.59
C GLY A 262 -2.14 7.91 6.49
N SER A 263 -2.73 7.93 5.29
CA SER A 263 -2.15 7.25 4.12
C SER A 263 -0.83 7.89 3.66
N ALA A 264 -0.73 9.22 3.74
CA ALA A 264 0.51 9.94 3.43
C ALA A 264 1.64 9.61 4.41
N SER A 265 1.36 9.48 5.72
CA SER A 265 2.35 9.01 6.71
C SER A 265 2.94 7.65 6.34
N ILE A 266 2.11 6.71 5.85
CA ILE A 266 2.57 5.41 5.36
C ILE A 266 3.51 5.59 4.16
N LEU A 267 3.16 6.46 3.22
CA LEU A 267 4.02 6.78 2.07
C LEU A 267 5.37 7.38 2.49
N LEU A 268 5.39 8.23 3.53
CA LEU A 268 6.65 8.76 4.08
C LEU A 268 7.51 7.66 4.69
N ALA A 269 6.89 6.70 5.40
CA ALA A 269 7.60 5.52 5.91
C ALA A 269 8.22 4.70 4.77
N PHE A 270 7.49 4.47 3.67
CA PHE A 270 8.04 3.78 2.49
C PHE A 270 9.19 4.55 1.86
N LEU A 271 9.10 5.88 1.79
CA LEU A 271 10.19 6.70 1.26
C LEU A 271 11.44 6.63 2.15
N ARG A 272 11.28 6.69 3.49
CA ARG A 272 12.40 6.53 4.43
C ARG A 272 13.09 5.17 4.31
N HIS A 273 12.33 4.13 4.02
CA HIS A 273 12.81 2.76 3.84
C HIS A 273 12.92 2.32 2.36
N ALA A 274 13.15 3.27 1.45
CA ALA A 274 13.24 2.99 0.01
C ALA A 274 14.41 2.09 -0.40
N ASP A 275 15.35 1.83 0.50
CA ASP A 275 16.40 0.82 0.33
C ASP A 275 15.83 -0.62 0.37
N ARG A 276 14.69 -0.84 1.05
CA ARG A 276 14.02 -2.14 1.21
C ARG A 276 12.65 -2.17 0.55
N VAL A 277 11.80 -1.19 0.75
CA VAL A 277 10.46 -1.09 0.14
C VAL A 277 10.59 -0.60 -1.30
N LYS A 278 10.22 -1.44 -2.25
CA LYS A 278 10.30 -1.13 -3.68
C LYS A 278 8.94 -0.98 -4.36
N ILE A 279 7.91 -1.52 -3.76
CA ILE A 279 6.55 -1.48 -4.27
C ILE A 279 5.63 -1.02 -3.14
N GLY A 280 4.76 -0.06 -3.43
CA GLY A 280 3.72 0.42 -2.53
C GLY A 280 2.45 0.68 -3.32
N CYS A 281 1.42 -0.15 -3.16
CA CYS A 281 0.14 -0.05 -3.87
C CYS A 281 -0.97 0.24 -2.87
N MET A 282 -1.56 1.42 -2.98
CA MET A 282 -2.72 1.75 -2.17
C MET A 282 -3.90 0.86 -2.57
N THR A 283 -4.47 0.17 -1.58
CA THR A 283 -5.59 -0.74 -1.81
C THR A 283 -6.81 0.01 -2.33
N SER A 284 -7.55 -0.64 -3.21
CA SER A 284 -8.66 -0.03 -3.97
C SER A 284 -8.22 1.14 -4.88
N GLY A 285 -6.94 1.36 -5.07
CA GLY A 285 -6.32 2.29 -6.01
C GLY A 285 -7.20 3.44 -6.47
N LEU A 286 -7.90 3.27 -7.58
CA LEU A 286 -8.82 4.28 -8.10
C LEU A 286 -9.92 4.64 -7.09
N GLY A 287 -10.49 3.69 -6.35
CA GLY A 287 -11.51 3.95 -5.33
C GLY A 287 -11.00 4.69 -4.10
N ALA A 288 -9.69 4.63 -3.79
CA ALA A 288 -9.07 5.38 -2.71
C ALA A 288 -8.64 6.80 -3.16
N LEU A 289 -8.10 6.90 -4.37
CA LEU A 289 -7.57 8.14 -4.92
C LEU A 289 -8.62 8.97 -5.66
N CYS A 290 -9.60 8.30 -6.28
CA CYS A 290 -10.70 8.93 -6.99
C CYS A 290 -12.01 8.31 -6.54
N ALA A 291 -12.99 9.13 -6.27
CA ALA A 291 -14.37 8.69 -6.07
C ALA A 291 -15.14 8.77 -7.39
N THR A 292 -16.15 7.94 -7.53
CA THR A 292 -16.99 7.89 -8.74
C THR A 292 -18.43 7.62 -8.40
N ASP A 293 -19.32 8.16 -9.19
CA ASP A 293 -20.65 7.67 -9.44
C ASP A 293 -20.70 7.11 -10.88
N ARG A 294 -21.88 6.80 -11.42
CA ARG A 294 -21.98 6.24 -12.78
C ARG A 294 -21.53 7.19 -13.89
N GLU A 295 -21.60 8.48 -13.66
CA GLU A 295 -21.43 9.50 -14.69
C GLU A 295 -20.19 10.36 -14.47
N HIS A 296 -19.69 10.41 -13.22
CA HIS A 296 -18.64 11.33 -12.81
C HIS A 296 -17.52 10.65 -12.07
N VAL A 297 -16.35 11.27 -12.15
CA VAL A 297 -15.15 10.91 -11.37
C VAL A 297 -14.54 12.17 -10.80
N TRP A 298 -14.16 12.15 -9.52
CA TRP A 298 -13.45 13.25 -8.87
C TRP A 298 -12.35 12.74 -7.96
N ARG A 299 -11.36 13.58 -7.67
CA ARG A 299 -10.23 13.25 -6.81
C ARG A 299 -10.62 13.31 -5.35
N THR A 300 -10.20 12.33 -4.56
CA THR A 300 -10.25 12.42 -3.10
C THR A 300 -9.05 13.22 -2.57
N ALA A 301 -9.06 13.59 -1.28
CA ALA A 301 -7.90 14.23 -0.67
C ALA A 301 -6.64 13.35 -0.71
N SER A 302 -6.77 12.02 -0.64
CA SER A 302 -5.66 11.05 -0.71
C SER A 302 -4.92 11.04 -2.05
N TYR A 303 -5.57 11.52 -3.12
CA TYR A 303 -4.95 11.63 -4.44
C TYR A 303 -3.70 12.52 -4.42
N TYR A 304 -3.77 13.64 -3.73
CA TYR A 304 -2.73 14.67 -3.82
C TYR A 304 -1.40 14.26 -3.18
N PRO A 305 -1.34 13.76 -1.94
CA PRO A 305 -0.09 13.25 -1.37
C PRO A 305 0.50 12.11 -2.21
N PHE A 306 -0.33 11.18 -2.66
CA PHE A 306 0.10 10.06 -3.51
C PHE A 306 0.72 10.56 -4.82
N HIS A 307 0.01 11.42 -5.54
CA HIS A 307 0.48 11.99 -6.81
C HIS A 307 1.77 12.80 -6.64
N GLN A 308 1.82 13.69 -5.65
CA GLN A 308 2.98 14.55 -5.42
C GLN A 308 4.22 13.76 -5.00
N LEU A 309 4.04 12.71 -4.19
CA LEU A 309 5.17 11.85 -3.85
C LEU A 309 5.66 11.06 -5.06
N MET A 310 4.77 10.57 -5.92
CA MET A 310 5.15 9.91 -7.17
C MET A 310 5.85 10.85 -8.15
N GLU A 311 5.46 12.11 -8.19
CA GLU A 311 6.04 13.10 -9.10
C GLU A 311 7.38 13.61 -8.60
N TYR A 312 7.47 13.99 -7.33
CA TYR A 312 8.62 14.69 -6.75
C TYR A 312 9.52 13.80 -5.89
N GLY A 313 9.08 12.62 -5.47
CA GLY A 313 9.85 11.67 -4.67
C GLY A 313 10.81 10.82 -5.50
N ARG A 314 11.52 11.42 -6.45
CA ARG A 314 12.44 10.74 -7.36
C ARG A 314 13.88 10.79 -6.87
N GLY A 315 14.70 9.86 -7.37
CA GLY A 315 16.13 9.81 -7.07
C GLY A 315 16.45 9.00 -5.82
N GLN A 316 17.07 9.61 -4.84
CA GLN A 316 17.52 8.99 -3.60
C GLN A 316 16.70 9.50 -2.42
N SER A 317 16.27 8.61 -1.55
CA SER A 317 15.71 9.00 -0.26
C SER A 317 16.81 9.53 0.65
N LEU A 318 16.51 10.61 1.35
CA LEU A 318 17.43 11.22 2.32
C LEU A 318 16.94 10.95 3.75
N GLN A 319 17.89 10.76 4.65
CA GLN A 319 17.58 10.74 6.08
C GLN A 319 17.30 12.16 6.55
N VAL A 320 16.10 12.40 7.08
CA VAL A 320 15.69 13.67 7.65
C VAL A 320 15.71 13.56 9.17
N ALA A 321 16.48 14.42 9.84
CA ALA A 321 16.39 14.57 11.28
C ALA A 321 15.32 15.62 11.61
N VAL A 322 14.34 15.24 12.41
CA VAL A 322 13.29 16.14 12.88
C VAL A 322 13.48 16.39 14.37
N GLU A 323 13.65 17.66 14.74
CA GLU A 323 13.69 18.10 16.13
C GLU A 323 12.48 19.01 16.39
N GLY A 324 11.75 18.74 17.46
CA GLY A 324 10.55 19.52 17.81
C GLY A 324 9.67 18.82 18.84
N ASP A 325 8.48 19.37 19.03
CA ASP A 325 7.51 18.82 19.96
C ASP A 325 7.00 17.44 19.49
N THR A 326 6.69 16.60 20.50
CA THR A 326 6.26 15.22 20.29
C THR A 326 4.95 14.94 21.03
N PHE A 327 4.30 13.85 20.64
CA PHE A 327 3.15 13.30 21.32
C PHE A 327 3.31 11.81 21.57
N ASP A 328 2.58 11.28 22.53
CA ASP A 328 2.56 9.87 22.84
C ASP A 328 1.23 9.24 22.43
N LEU A 329 1.29 8.02 21.93
CA LEU A 329 0.10 7.20 21.70
C LEU A 329 -0.02 6.15 22.80
N PRO A 330 -1.12 6.14 23.56
CA PRO A 330 -1.41 5.03 24.46
C PRO A 330 -1.65 3.75 23.63
N ALA A 331 -1.38 2.60 24.24
CA ALA A 331 -1.79 1.34 23.64
C ALA A 331 -3.30 1.31 23.42
N TYR A 332 -3.73 0.77 22.31
CA TYR A 332 -5.16 0.63 21.98
C TYR A 332 -5.42 -0.67 21.22
N ALA A 333 -6.67 -1.12 21.27
CA ALA A 333 -7.12 -2.29 20.52
C ALA A 333 -8.13 -1.87 19.45
N VAL A 334 -7.96 -2.42 18.27
CA VAL A 334 -8.93 -2.27 17.17
C VAL A 334 -9.97 -3.39 17.25
N ASN A 335 -9.52 -4.56 17.67
CA ASN A 335 -10.33 -5.75 17.95
C ASN A 335 -9.58 -6.62 18.97
N ASP A 336 -10.11 -7.79 19.30
CA ASP A 336 -9.54 -8.67 20.34
C ASP A 336 -8.10 -9.16 20.04
N THR A 337 -7.63 -8.99 18.83
CA THR A 337 -6.33 -9.50 18.36
C THR A 337 -5.41 -8.44 17.80
N SER A 338 -5.91 -7.35 17.27
CA SER A 338 -5.09 -6.24 16.80
C SER A 338 -4.87 -5.24 17.93
N GLN A 339 -3.82 -5.48 18.70
CA GLN A 339 -3.43 -4.64 19.81
C GLN A 339 -2.21 -3.81 19.39
N TYR A 340 -2.42 -2.53 19.22
CA TYR A 340 -1.38 -1.56 18.95
C TYR A 340 -0.66 -1.21 20.25
N PRO A 341 0.64 -1.48 20.38
CA PRO A 341 1.40 -1.09 21.57
C PRO A 341 1.50 0.43 21.67
N ALA A 342 1.78 0.93 22.87
CA ALA A 342 2.04 2.35 23.06
C ALA A 342 3.27 2.79 22.26
N LYS A 343 3.24 4.02 21.77
CA LYS A 343 4.36 4.69 21.11
C LYS A 343 4.62 6.01 21.84
N GLU A 344 5.88 6.28 22.14
CA GLU A 344 6.29 7.50 22.84
C GLU A 344 7.14 8.38 21.93
N GLY A 345 7.08 9.67 22.12
CA GLY A 345 7.95 10.63 21.45
C GLY A 345 7.73 10.76 19.94
N LEU A 346 6.52 10.53 19.43
CA LEU A 346 6.23 10.71 18.01
C LEU A 346 6.23 12.21 17.67
N PRO A 347 7.02 12.67 16.67
CA PRO A 347 7.07 14.08 16.34
C PRO A 347 5.73 14.57 15.77
N TYR A 348 5.33 15.80 16.11
CA TYR A 348 4.17 16.42 15.46
C TYR A 348 4.39 16.66 13.96
N VAL A 349 5.62 16.93 13.55
CA VAL A 349 5.98 17.03 12.13
C VAL A 349 6.60 15.71 11.68
N ASP A 350 5.91 14.99 10.80
CA ASP A 350 6.42 13.80 10.14
C ASP A 350 7.01 14.18 8.78
N ALA A 351 8.25 13.80 8.47
CA ALA A 351 8.92 14.26 7.27
C ALA A 351 9.80 13.19 6.62
N ALA A 352 9.90 13.27 5.30
CA ALA A 352 10.86 12.53 4.48
C ALA A 352 11.31 13.40 3.31
N ALA A 353 12.46 13.10 2.72
CA ALA A 353 12.97 13.88 1.59
C ALA A 353 13.53 12.99 0.49
N ALA A 354 13.49 13.52 -0.72
CA ALA A 354 14.07 12.90 -1.92
C ALA A 354 15.02 13.87 -2.63
N TYR A 355 16.09 13.31 -3.18
CA TYR A 355 17.11 14.04 -3.92
C TYR A 355 17.35 13.39 -5.29
N ASP A 356 16.99 14.11 -6.34
CA ASP A 356 17.27 13.73 -7.71
C ASP A 356 18.43 14.57 -8.28
N GLU A 357 19.64 14.03 -8.21
CA GLU A 357 20.83 14.69 -8.71
C GLU A 357 20.75 14.96 -10.21
N LYS A 358 20.13 14.06 -10.98
CA LYS A 358 20.04 14.18 -12.44
C LYS A 358 19.08 15.29 -12.86
N ALA A 359 17.96 15.41 -12.16
CA ALA A 359 17.00 16.49 -12.38
C ALA A 359 17.41 17.79 -11.71
N GLY A 360 18.40 17.77 -10.80
CA GLY A 360 18.77 18.92 -9.99
C GLY A 360 17.65 19.31 -9.02
N ALA A 361 16.92 18.34 -8.47
CA ALA A 361 15.77 18.55 -7.60
C ALA A 361 15.99 17.98 -6.20
N LEU A 362 15.59 18.76 -5.18
CA LEU A 362 15.50 18.32 -3.79
C LEU A 362 14.08 18.61 -3.31
N THR A 363 13.42 17.64 -2.70
CA THR A 363 12.05 17.78 -2.22
C THR A 363 11.93 17.27 -0.79
N LEU A 364 11.37 18.11 0.07
CA LEU A 364 10.91 17.72 1.41
C LEU A 364 9.39 17.51 1.38
N PHE A 365 8.94 16.40 1.89
CA PHE A 365 7.54 16.10 2.19
C PHE A 365 7.34 16.15 3.70
N ALA A 366 6.34 16.86 4.17
CA ALA A 366 6.07 16.99 5.60
C ALA A 366 4.57 16.95 5.91
N ILE A 367 4.22 16.32 7.00
CA ILE A 367 2.87 16.32 7.57
C ILE A 367 2.92 17.05 8.90
N ASN A 368 2.11 18.10 9.07
CA ASN A 368 1.80 18.61 10.40
C ASN A 368 0.64 17.81 10.99
N ARG A 369 0.94 17.04 12.03
CA ARG A 369 -0.03 16.17 12.73
C ARG A 369 -0.74 16.88 13.89
N ASP A 370 -0.38 18.13 14.21
CA ASP A 370 -1.04 18.92 15.22
C ASP A 370 -2.41 19.41 14.74
N PRO A 371 -3.52 19.06 15.41
CA PRO A 371 -4.85 19.58 15.07
C PRO A 371 -5.10 20.97 15.63
N ALA A 372 -4.26 21.46 16.56
CA ALA A 372 -4.56 22.64 17.36
C ALA A 372 -3.92 23.91 16.83
N GLY A 373 -2.83 23.83 16.08
CA GLY A 373 -2.08 25.01 15.73
C GLY A 373 -1.16 24.93 14.52
N ASP A 374 -0.79 26.09 14.03
CA ASP A 374 0.26 26.24 13.04
C ASP A 374 1.60 25.84 13.63
N THR A 375 2.38 25.05 12.90
CA THR A 375 3.75 24.68 13.28
C THR A 375 4.75 25.41 12.41
N GLN A 376 5.66 26.15 13.04
CA GLN A 376 6.78 26.74 12.32
C GLN A 376 7.91 25.74 12.19
N ILE A 377 8.40 25.57 10.97
CA ILE A 377 9.56 24.76 10.68
C ILE A 377 10.73 25.61 10.21
N GLN A 378 11.92 25.11 10.50
CA GLN A 378 13.18 25.61 9.96
C GLN A 378 13.90 24.45 9.30
N LEU A 379 14.15 24.54 8.01
CA LEU A 379 14.82 23.52 7.20
C LEU A 379 16.20 24.02 6.78
N ASP A 380 17.23 23.35 7.25
CA ASP A 380 18.60 23.61 6.85
C ASP A 380 18.94 22.81 5.58
N VAL A 381 19.09 23.49 4.47
CA VAL A 381 19.51 22.95 3.17
C VAL A 381 20.89 23.46 2.74
N SER A 382 21.66 24.03 3.66
CA SER A 382 22.98 24.63 3.36
C SER A 382 23.99 23.65 2.76
N ALA A 383 23.83 22.34 3.03
CA ALA A 383 24.65 21.28 2.43
C ALA A 383 24.39 21.08 0.92
N PHE A 384 23.27 21.58 0.40
CA PHE A 384 22.90 21.49 -1.02
C PHE A 384 23.28 22.74 -1.78
N GLU A 385 24.59 22.93 -1.99
CA GLU A 385 25.12 24.13 -2.63
C GLU A 385 24.54 24.34 -4.05
N GLY A 386 24.03 25.55 -4.29
CA GLY A 386 23.43 25.94 -5.57
C GLY A 386 21.95 25.67 -5.68
N TYR A 387 21.35 24.92 -4.74
CA TYR A 387 19.90 24.74 -4.71
C TYR A 387 19.21 25.97 -4.14
N ARG A 388 18.03 26.28 -4.69
CA ARG A 388 17.20 27.43 -4.26
C ARG A 388 15.77 26.95 -4.03
N PHE A 389 15.13 27.51 -3.05
CA PHE A 389 13.73 27.29 -2.78
C PHE A 389 12.88 27.76 -3.98
N VAL A 390 11.98 26.89 -4.47
CA VAL A 390 11.12 27.14 -5.62
C VAL A 390 9.69 27.39 -5.19
N GLU A 391 9.14 26.46 -4.41
CA GLU A 391 7.73 26.55 -4.00
C GLU A 391 7.44 25.70 -2.73
N HIS A 392 6.38 26.09 -2.06
CA HIS A 392 5.74 25.34 -1.00
C HIS A 392 4.31 25.02 -1.44
N LEU A 393 4.02 23.75 -1.68
CA LEU A 393 2.65 23.27 -1.93
C LEU A 393 2.05 22.80 -0.61
N GLU A 394 0.87 23.29 -0.29
CA GLU A 394 0.16 23.01 0.95
C GLU A 394 -1.21 22.41 0.63
N LEU A 395 -1.55 21.30 1.28
CA LEU A 395 -2.88 20.70 1.25
C LEU A 395 -3.43 20.70 2.66
N CYS A 396 -4.55 21.37 2.85
CA CYS A 396 -5.31 21.39 4.10
C CYS A 396 -6.80 21.45 3.81
N ALA A 397 -7.62 21.02 4.77
CA ALA A 397 -9.07 21.10 4.67
C ALA A 397 -9.58 22.39 5.35
N PRO A 398 -10.68 22.97 4.86
CA PRO A 398 -11.31 24.11 5.53
C PRO A 398 -11.89 23.75 6.90
N ASP A 399 -12.30 22.50 7.09
CA ASP A 399 -12.77 21.91 8.34
C ASP A 399 -12.58 20.39 8.32
N MET A 400 -12.83 19.72 9.45
CA MET A 400 -12.58 18.28 9.63
C MET A 400 -13.57 17.38 8.89
N ASP A 401 -14.74 17.90 8.52
CA ASP A 401 -15.79 17.16 7.81
C ASP A 401 -15.73 17.40 6.29
N ALA A 402 -14.83 18.30 5.86
CA ALA A 402 -14.67 18.63 4.45
C ALA A 402 -14.28 17.41 3.62
N ARG A 403 -14.82 17.37 2.43
CA ARG A 403 -14.54 16.36 1.40
C ARG A 403 -14.69 16.92 0.01
N ASN A 404 -14.03 16.26 -0.93
CA ASN A 404 -14.27 16.51 -2.33
C ASN A 404 -15.52 15.75 -2.80
N THR A 405 -16.34 16.41 -3.59
CA THR A 405 -17.54 15.84 -4.25
C THR A 405 -17.53 16.19 -5.73
N TRP A 406 -18.41 15.61 -6.49
CA TRP A 406 -18.56 15.99 -7.90
C TRP A 406 -18.90 17.47 -8.06
N GLU A 407 -19.81 18.01 -7.23
CA GLU A 407 -20.24 19.40 -7.27
C GLU A 407 -19.15 20.38 -6.78
N ALA A 408 -18.25 19.92 -5.92
CA ALA A 408 -17.17 20.69 -5.33
C ALA A 408 -15.87 19.85 -5.27
N PRO A 409 -15.25 19.56 -6.44
CA PRO A 409 -14.13 18.60 -6.53
C PRO A 409 -12.82 19.14 -5.95
N ASP A 410 -12.71 20.44 -5.74
CA ASP A 410 -11.51 21.12 -5.26
C ASP A 410 -11.70 21.77 -3.87
N THR A 411 -12.65 21.27 -3.06
CA THR A 411 -12.82 21.69 -1.66
C THR A 411 -11.53 21.47 -0.86
N ILE A 412 -10.86 20.34 -1.13
CA ILE A 412 -9.53 20.02 -0.62
C ILE A 412 -8.63 19.87 -1.84
N ALA A 413 -7.80 20.85 -2.11
CA ALA A 413 -6.87 20.87 -3.22
C ALA A 413 -5.56 21.56 -2.82
N PRO A 414 -4.41 21.21 -3.40
CA PRO A 414 -3.15 21.86 -3.12
C PRO A 414 -3.18 23.36 -3.50
N ALA A 415 -2.63 24.17 -2.62
CA ALA A 415 -2.43 25.59 -2.85
C ALA A 415 -0.95 25.96 -2.65
N VAL A 416 -0.52 27.07 -3.23
CA VAL A 416 0.83 27.60 -3.00
C VAL A 416 0.84 28.32 -1.66
N GLY A 417 1.59 27.80 -0.69
CA GLY A 417 1.83 28.38 0.62
C GLY A 417 2.61 29.69 0.50
N GLN A 418 2.22 30.70 1.26
CA GLN A 418 2.80 32.04 1.20
C GLN A 418 3.78 32.33 2.35
N SER A 419 3.95 31.37 3.29
CA SER A 419 4.73 31.57 4.51
C SER A 419 6.23 31.27 4.34
N ALA A 420 6.59 30.50 3.33
CA ALA A 420 7.97 30.04 3.16
C ALA A 420 8.92 31.16 2.72
N LYS A 421 10.07 31.25 3.38
CA LYS A 421 11.15 32.19 3.09
C LYS A 421 12.49 31.52 3.18
N GLU A 422 13.38 31.82 2.24
CA GLU A 422 14.76 31.35 2.24
C GLU A 422 15.71 32.49 2.61
N GLU A 423 16.55 32.24 3.61
CA GLU A 423 17.64 33.12 4.00
C GLU A 423 18.91 32.30 4.27
N GLN A 424 19.98 32.54 3.51
CA GLN A 424 21.30 31.93 3.70
C GLN A 424 21.30 30.38 3.74
N GLY A 425 20.48 29.73 2.91
CA GLY A 425 20.36 28.27 2.85
C GLY A 425 19.48 27.66 3.96
N VAL A 426 18.77 28.50 4.70
CA VAL A 426 17.76 28.07 5.67
C VAL A 426 16.40 28.51 5.17
N VAL A 427 15.46 27.58 5.09
CA VAL A 427 14.07 27.87 4.76
C VAL A 427 13.22 27.80 6.00
N THR A 428 12.47 28.86 6.26
CA THR A 428 11.43 28.90 7.29
C THR A 428 10.06 28.82 6.63
N ALA A 429 9.16 28.03 7.18
CA ALA A 429 7.79 27.93 6.70
C ALA A 429 6.84 27.67 7.87
N THR A 430 5.57 28.06 7.69
CA THR A 430 4.49 27.75 8.62
C THR A 430 3.63 26.67 8.00
N LEU A 431 3.51 25.53 8.69
CA LEU A 431 2.65 24.40 8.30
C LEU A 431 1.33 24.54 9.06
N LYS A 432 0.22 24.55 8.34
CA LYS A 432 -1.12 24.63 8.95
C LYS A 432 -1.46 23.35 9.74
N PRO A 433 -2.43 23.40 10.67
CA PRO A 433 -2.91 22.24 11.36
C PRO A 433 -3.36 21.15 10.38
N LEU A 434 -3.05 19.90 10.68
CA LEU A 434 -3.48 18.73 9.87
C LEU A 434 -3.28 18.97 8.37
N SER A 435 -2.06 19.26 7.97
CA SER A 435 -1.71 19.58 6.59
C SER A 435 -0.63 18.64 6.02
N TRP A 436 -0.70 18.44 4.71
CA TRP A 436 0.38 17.87 3.92
C TRP A 436 1.10 18.99 3.18
N ASN A 437 2.43 18.95 3.16
CA ASN A 437 3.30 19.98 2.66
C ASN A 437 4.40 19.43 1.80
N VAL A 438 4.68 20.08 0.68
CA VAL A 438 5.79 19.77 -0.21
C VAL A 438 6.63 21.02 -0.42
N LEU A 439 7.87 21.01 0.03
CA LEU A 439 8.82 22.10 -0.17
C LEU A 439 9.83 21.67 -1.23
N ARG A 440 9.90 22.41 -2.33
CA ARG A 440 10.73 22.06 -3.50
C ARG A 440 11.88 23.03 -3.68
N PHE A 441 13.01 22.45 -4.06
CA PHE A 441 14.25 23.17 -4.36
C PHE A 441 14.79 22.67 -5.70
N GLU A 442 15.35 23.59 -6.46
CA GLU A 442 15.98 23.30 -7.75
C GLU A 442 17.36 23.96 -7.83
N LYS A 443 18.25 23.33 -8.60
CA LYS A 443 19.62 23.81 -8.81
C LYS A 443 19.73 24.78 -9.96
#